data_8ab93d47e31b2b61ea6e28eb872ddc5f
#
_entry.id   8ab93d47e31b2b61ea6e28eb872ddc5f
#
_cell.length_a   1.000
_cell.length_b   1.000
_cell.length_c   1.000
_cell.angle_alpha   90.00
_cell.angle_beta   90.00
_cell.angle_gamma   90.00
#
_symmetry.space_group_name_H-M   'P 1'
#
loop_
_entity.id
_entity.type
_entity.pdbx_description
1 polymer ?
#
loop_
_entity_poly.entity_id
_entity_poly.type
_entity_poly.pdbx_seq_one_letter_code
_entity_poly.pdbx_strand_id
1 'polypeptide(L)' 'MQALGRNPEAEPVIRLNMILGLAFAEAIAIYALVVALIIKFVG' A
#
# COMPACT_ATOMS: atom_id res chain seq x y z
N MET A 1 12.26 8.86 -10.25
CA MET A 1 11.29 9.93 -10.11
C MET A 1 11.96 11.27 -10.35
N GLN A 2 11.29 12.14 -11.09
CA GLN A 2 11.85 13.45 -11.39
C GLN A 2 12.06 14.31 -10.14
N ALA A 3 11.18 14.17 -9.16
CA ALA A 3 11.29 14.94 -7.91
C ALA A 3 12.58 14.61 -7.15
N LEU A 4 13.03 13.38 -7.20
CA LEU A 4 14.27 12.97 -6.53
C LEU A 4 15.48 13.58 -7.24
N GLY A 5 15.44 13.68 -8.56
CA GLY A 5 16.54 14.25 -9.30
C GLY A 5 16.67 15.76 -9.12
N ARG A 6 15.56 16.45 -8.89
CA ARG A 6 15.57 17.90 -8.73
C ARG A 6 15.66 18.37 -7.28
N ASN A 7 15.15 17.56 -6.36
CA ASN A 7 15.06 17.94 -4.96
C ASN A 7 15.28 16.71 -4.08
N PRO A 8 16.53 16.41 -3.78
CA PRO A 8 16.85 15.25 -2.94
C PRO A 8 16.19 15.28 -1.56
N GLU A 9 15.83 16.47 -1.06
CA GLU A 9 15.16 16.61 0.23
C GLU A 9 13.74 16.06 0.20
N ALA A 10 13.16 15.88 -0.98
CA ALA A 10 11.82 15.31 -1.12
C ALA A 10 11.81 13.79 -1.00
N GLU A 11 12.97 13.13 -1.06
CA GLU A 11 13.04 11.67 -1.05
C GLU A 11 12.40 11.03 0.18
N PRO A 12 12.66 11.50 1.42
CA PRO A 12 12.04 10.85 2.59
C PRO A 12 10.51 10.94 2.56
N VAL A 13 9.96 12.05 2.08
CA VAL A 13 8.52 12.23 1.99
C VAL A 13 7.92 11.32 0.93
N ILE A 14 8.55 11.26 -0.23
CA ILE A 14 8.10 10.40 -1.32
C ILE A 14 8.15 8.94 -0.91
N ARG A 15 9.23 8.53 -0.25
CA ARG A 15 9.39 7.17 0.23
C ARG A 15 8.32 6.81 1.25
N LEU A 16 8.05 7.69 2.20
CA LEU A 16 7.01 7.47 3.20
C LEU A 16 5.65 7.31 2.54
N ASN A 17 5.33 8.17 1.57
CA ASN A 17 4.05 8.08 0.87
C ASN A 17 3.92 6.77 0.11
N MET A 18 5.00 6.29 -0.50
CA MET A 18 4.99 5.01 -1.19
C MET A 18 4.74 3.85 -0.21
N ILE A 19 5.41 3.88 0.92
CA ILE A 19 5.25 2.84 1.96
C ILE A 19 3.81 2.84 2.48
N LEU A 20 3.25 4.01 2.75
CA LEU A 20 1.87 4.12 3.22
C LEU A 20 0.90 3.60 2.17
N GLY A 21 1.11 3.95 0.90
CA GLY A 21 0.27 3.47 -0.18
C GLY A 21 0.30 1.96 -0.31
N LEU A 22 1.49 1.37 -0.22
CA LEU A 22 1.63 -0.08 -0.27
C LEU A 22 0.98 -0.75 0.94
N ALA A 23 1.13 -0.16 2.12
CA ALA A 23 0.52 -0.70 3.33
C ALA A 23 -1.00 -0.69 3.24
N PHE A 24 -1.60 0.39 2.73
CA PHE A 24 -3.04 0.45 2.53
C PHE A 24 -3.50 -0.56 1.49
N ALA A 25 -2.78 -0.68 0.38
CA ALA A 25 -3.13 -1.64 -0.66
C ALA A 25 -3.08 -3.06 -0.13
N GLU A 26 -2.06 -3.39 0.65
CA GLU A 26 -1.91 -4.71 1.25
C GLU A 26 -3.01 -4.98 2.27
N ALA A 27 -3.37 -3.99 3.08
CA ALA A 27 -4.45 -4.13 4.06
C ALA A 27 -5.78 -4.41 3.37
N ILE A 28 -6.06 -3.72 2.28
CA ILE A 28 -7.28 -3.95 1.50
C ILE A 28 -7.28 -5.36 0.91
N ALA A 29 -6.13 -5.80 0.39
CA ALA A 29 -5.99 -7.14 -0.18
C ALA A 29 -6.20 -8.21 0.89
N ILE A 30 -5.66 -8.03 2.09
CA ILE A 30 -5.85 -8.95 3.20
C ILE A 30 -7.32 -8.99 3.61
N TYR A 31 -7.95 -7.84 3.69
CA TYR A 31 -9.38 -7.76 4.00
C TYR A 31 -10.20 -8.54 3.00
N ALA A 32 -9.92 -8.34 1.72
CA ALA A 32 -10.63 -9.04 0.65
C ALA A 32 -10.41 -10.55 0.74
N LEU A 33 -9.18 -10.97 1.05
CA LEU A 33 -8.87 -12.39 1.22
C LEU A 33 -9.65 -12.98 2.38
N VAL A 34 -9.71 -12.31 3.51
CA VAL A 34 -10.44 -12.79 4.68
C VAL A 34 -11.92 -12.93 4.36
N VAL A 35 -12.50 -11.94 3.71
CA VAL A 35 -13.91 -12.00 3.30
C VAL A 35 -14.14 -13.15 2.35
N ALA A 36 -13.26 -13.36 1.39
CA ALA A 36 -13.38 -14.47 0.44
C ALA A 36 -13.31 -15.82 1.15
N LEU A 37 -12.43 -15.97 2.13
CA LEU A 37 -12.32 -17.19 2.90
C LEU A 37 -13.58 -17.45 3.72
N ILE A 38 -14.13 -16.41 4.33
CA ILE A 38 -15.37 -16.53 5.10
C ILE A 38 -16.50 -17.02 4.18
N ILE A 39 -16.63 -16.40 3.02
CA ILE A 39 -17.68 -16.80 2.07
C ILE A 39 -17.46 -18.24 1.63
N LYS A 40 -16.23 -18.64 1.37
CA LYS A 40 -15.90 -19.99 0.91
C LYS A 40 -16.28 -21.05 1.94
N PHE A 41 -15.97 -20.80 3.23
CA PHE A 41 -16.13 -21.83 4.25
C PHE A 41 -17.44 -21.73 5.02
N VAL A 42 -18.12 -20.59 5.01
CA VAL A 42 -19.41 -20.41 5.68
C VAL A 42 -20.55 -20.43 4.68
N GLY A 43 -20.30 -19.81 3.57
CA GLY A 43 -21.31 -19.80 2.50
C GLY A 43 -21.20 -21.03 1.66
#